data_a100ec6f8a7f27a8e45fdcaffb3c4352
#
_entry.id   a100ec6f8a7f27a8e45fdcaffb3c4352
#
_cell.length_a   1.000
_cell.length_b   1.000
_cell.length_c   1.000
_cell.angle_alpha   90.00
_cell.angle_beta   90.00
_cell.angle_gamma   90.00
#
_symmetry.space_group_name_H-M   'P 1'
#
loop_
_entity.id
_entity.type
_entity.pdbx_description
1 polymer ?
#
loop_
_entity_poly.entity_id
_entity_poly.type
_entity_poly.pdbx_seq_one_letter_code
_entity_poly.pdbx_strand_id
1 'polypeptide(L)'
;MTGVSHRFPCRVYYEDTDHGGVVYYANYLKFMERGRTEYLRSAGIELDSIEKDKGVMFAVTEANVRYLSPALFNDLLEVESTLTHARGARLTFNQQIWCIHRKHKTRDTLLTEAEIKLACIDRDGNARRIPASLIPVLNIHQTKELANG
;
A
#
# COMPACT_ATOMS: atom_id res chain seq x y z
N MET A 1 0.59 -18.73 -0.60
CA MET A 1 1.61 -17.72 -0.22
C MET A 1 1.52 -16.50 -1.09
N THR A 2 1.71 -15.37 -0.50
CA THR A 2 1.82 -14.10 -1.20
C THR A 2 3.28 -13.70 -1.31
N GLY A 3 3.62 -12.70 -2.11
CA GLY A 3 4.98 -12.16 -2.19
C GLY A 3 5.46 -11.58 -0.86
N VAL A 4 6.62 -10.96 -0.87
CA VAL A 4 7.15 -10.31 0.32
C VAL A 4 6.21 -9.20 0.76
N SER A 5 5.80 -9.20 2.01
CA SER A 5 4.93 -8.18 2.57
C SER A 5 5.72 -7.23 3.47
N HIS A 6 5.20 -6.04 3.61
CA HIS A 6 5.74 -5.00 4.48
C HIS A 6 4.60 -4.46 5.34
N ARG A 7 4.82 -4.33 6.64
CA ARG A 7 3.86 -3.74 7.57
C ARG A 7 4.33 -2.36 7.99
N PHE A 8 3.47 -1.38 7.78
CA PHE A 8 3.72 0.01 8.13
C PHE A 8 2.77 0.43 9.25
N PRO A 9 3.29 0.85 10.42
CA PRO A 9 2.44 1.24 11.55
C PRO A 9 1.88 2.64 11.36
N CYS A 10 0.62 2.84 11.76
CA CYS A 10 0.04 4.16 11.83
C CYS A 10 -0.99 4.24 12.96
N ARG A 11 -1.01 5.39 13.63
CA ARG A 11 -1.94 5.67 14.72
C ARG A 11 -3.14 6.42 14.16
N VAL A 12 -4.34 6.10 14.63
CA VAL A 12 -5.55 6.85 14.29
C VAL A 12 -5.61 8.11 15.16
N TYR A 13 -5.63 9.26 14.51
CA TYR A 13 -5.74 10.58 15.15
C TYR A 13 -7.18 11.10 15.04
N TYR A 14 -7.49 12.16 15.77
CA TYR A 14 -8.81 12.79 15.68
C TYR A 14 -9.17 13.20 14.26
N GLU A 15 -8.20 13.76 13.51
CA GLU A 15 -8.45 14.20 12.13
C GLU A 15 -8.85 13.07 11.19
N ASP A 16 -8.55 11.82 11.57
CA ASP A 16 -8.88 10.65 10.76
C ASP A 16 -10.31 10.18 10.98
N THR A 17 -10.95 10.62 12.05
CA THR A 17 -12.26 10.14 12.47
C THR A 17 -13.38 11.06 12.01
N ASP A 18 -14.56 10.48 11.87
CA ASP A 18 -15.76 11.23 11.61
C ASP A 18 -16.50 11.56 12.91
N HIS A 19 -17.70 12.12 12.79
CA HIS A 19 -18.51 12.52 13.93
C HIS A 19 -18.85 11.35 14.87
N GLY A 20 -18.88 10.13 14.36
CA GLY A 20 -19.19 8.93 15.13
C GLY A 20 -17.99 8.32 15.86
N GLY A 21 -16.79 8.91 15.74
CA GLY A 21 -15.58 8.39 16.40
C GLY A 21 -14.89 7.25 15.68
N VAL A 22 -15.34 6.90 14.49
CA VAL A 22 -14.72 5.90 13.64
C VAL A 22 -13.96 6.57 12.50
N VAL A 23 -12.97 5.88 11.96
CA VAL A 23 -12.21 6.40 10.83
C VAL A 23 -13.13 6.58 9.63
N TYR A 24 -13.12 7.81 9.08
CA TYR A 24 -13.88 8.10 7.86
C TYR A 24 -13.35 7.22 6.72
N TYR A 25 -14.26 6.57 5.99
CA TYR A 25 -13.88 5.50 5.07
C TYR A 25 -12.85 5.92 4.00
N ALA A 26 -12.86 7.16 3.56
CA ALA A 26 -11.89 7.64 2.57
C ALA A 26 -10.45 7.71 3.14
N ASN A 27 -10.29 7.79 4.46
CA ASN A 27 -8.98 7.88 5.08
C ASN A 27 -8.22 6.55 5.02
N TYR A 28 -8.90 5.43 4.85
CA TYR A 28 -8.22 4.15 4.64
C TYR A 28 -7.36 4.18 3.38
N LEU A 29 -7.81 4.89 2.35
CA LEU A 29 -7.03 5.05 1.12
C LEU A 29 -5.73 5.82 1.37
N LYS A 30 -5.74 6.79 2.28
CA LYS A 30 -4.52 7.52 2.67
C LYS A 30 -3.55 6.61 3.42
N PHE A 31 -4.06 5.78 4.32
CA PHE A 31 -3.22 4.81 5.03
C PHE A 31 -2.60 3.83 4.05
N MET A 32 -3.37 3.35 3.08
CA MET A 32 -2.88 2.43 2.05
C MET A 32 -1.82 3.07 1.17
N GLU A 33 -1.99 4.34 0.79
CA GLU A 33 -0.98 5.07 0.01
C GLU A 33 0.35 5.12 0.77
N ARG A 34 0.30 5.46 2.05
CA ARG A 34 1.51 5.48 2.89
C ARG A 34 2.14 4.10 2.97
N GLY A 35 1.32 3.07 3.12
CA GLY A 35 1.80 1.69 3.14
C GLY A 35 2.53 1.29 1.86
N ARG A 36 1.99 1.66 0.70
CA ARG A 36 2.66 1.38 -0.58
C ARG A 36 3.96 2.15 -0.72
N THR A 37 3.96 3.41 -0.31
CA THR A 37 5.18 4.24 -0.36
C THR A 37 6.28 3.63 0.50
N GLU A 38 5.95 3.19 1.71
CA GLU A 38 6.91 2.57 2.60
C GLU A 38 7.33 1.17 2.12
N TYR A 39 6.43 0.43 1.49
CA TYR A 39 6.78 -0.83 0.84
C TYR A 39 7.88 -0.61 -0.20
N LEU A 40 7.68 0.36 -1.10
CA LEU A 40 8.65 0.66 -2.16
C LEU A 40 9.96 1.17 -1.56
N ARG A 41 9.89 2.02 -0.53
CA ARG A 41 11.09 2.51 0.16
C ARG A 41 11.88 1.37 0.78
N SER A 42 11.21 0.38 1.35
CA SER A 42 11.87 -0.79 1.93
C SER A 42 12.60 -1.62 0.86
N ALA A 43 12.18 -1.51 -0.39
CA ALA A 43 12.83 -2.15 -1.53
C ALA A 43 13.92 -1.26 -2.16
N GLY A 44 14.18 -0.10 -1.57
CA GLY A 44 15.18 0.84 -2.08
C GLY A 44 14.66 1.80 -3.15
N ILE A 45 13.34 1.89 -3.31
CA ILE A 45 12.71 2.74 -4.32
C ILE A 45 12.12 3.97 -3.65
N GLU A 46 12.67 5.15 -3.98
CA GLU A 46 12.17 6.44 -3.53
C GLU A 46 11.37 7.09 -4.66
N LEU A 47 10.09 7.33 -4.42
CA LEU A 47 9.17 7.81 -5.47
C LEU A 47 9.53 9.19 -6.01
N ASP A 48 10.01 10.09 -5.16
CA ASP A 48 10.44 11.42 -5.59
C ASP A 48 11.68 11.35 -6.48
N SER A 49 12.61 10.45 -6.17
CA SER A 49 13.80 10.23 -7.01
C SER A 49 13.43 9.65 -8.36
N ILE A 50 12.49 8.72 -8.40
CA ILE A 50 12.02 8.12 -9.65
C ILE A 50 11.36 9.18 -10.54
N GLU A 51 10.52 10.04 -9.96
CA GLU A 51 9.89 11.12 -10.71
C GLU A 51 10.93 12.07 -11.28
N LYS A 52 11.91 12.47 -10.47
CA LYS A 52 12.97 13.38 -10.87
C LYS A 52 13.87 12.77 -11.96
N ASP A 53 14.31 11.53 -11.75
CA ASP A 53 15.34 10.91 -12.60
C ASP A 53 14.77 10.23 -13.84
N LYS A 54 13.55 9.69 -13.76
CA LYS A 54 12.93 8.91 -14.84
C LYS A 54 11.69 9.57 -15.43
N GLY A 55 11.19 10.62 -14.78
CA GLY A 55 10.01 11.35 -15.26
C GLY A 55 8.70 10.57 -15.19
N VAL A 56 8.62 9.58 -14.31
CA VAL A 56 7.42 8.77 -14.14
C VAL A 56 6.95 8.77 -12.71
N MET A 57 5.67 8.49 -12.55
CA MET A 57 5.02 8.31 -11.26
C MET A 57 4.00 7.20 -11.35
N PHE A 58 3.49 6.73 -10.21
CA PHE A 58 2.48 5.69 -10.17
C PHE A 58 1.15 6.30 -9.72
N ALA A 59 0.12 6.12 -10.53
CA ALA A 59 -1.21 6.64 -10.25
C ALA A 59 -2.19 5.48 -10.05
N VAL A 60 -3.06 5.59 -9.06
CA VAL A 60 -4.10 4.58 -8.81
C VAL A 60 -5.12 4.63 -9.94
N THR A 61 -5.37 3.49 -10.56
CA THR A 61 -6.39 3.34 -11.61
C THR A 61 -7.62 2.62 -11.10
N GLU A 62 -7.48 1.80 -10.06
CA GLU A 62 -8.60 1.07 -9.50
C GLU A 62 -8.30 0.73 -8.05
N ALA A 63 -9.30 0.91 -7.19
CA ALA A 63 -9.22 0.53 -5.79
C ALA A 63 -10.46 -0.29 -5.46
N ASN A 64 -10.26 -1.55 -5.08
CA ASN A 64 -11.32 -2.43 -4.64
C ASN A 64 -11.11 -2.69 -3.15
N VAL A 65 -11.93 -2.08 -2.31
CA VAL A 65 -11.74 -2.06 -0.86
C VAL A 65 -12.93 -2.70 -0.17
N ARG A 66 -12.65 -3.59 0.77
CA ARG A 66 -13.67 -4.20 1.62
C ARG A 66 -13.43 -3.75 3.06
N TYR A 67 -14.45 -3.13 3.64
CA TYR A 67 -14.43 -2.64 5.02
C TYR A 67 -15.11 -3.68 5.90
N LEU A 68 -14.32 -4.39 6.70
CA LEU A 68 -14.81 -5.49 7.52
C LEU A 68 -15.20 -5.06 8.92
N SER A 69 -14.44 -4.10 9.49
CA SER A 69 -14.67 -3.60 10.83
C SER A 69 -14.03 -2.21 10.94
N PRO A 70 -14.63 -1.29 11.70
CA PRO A 70 -14.10 0.07 11.75
C PRO A 70 -12.85 0.20 12.61
N ALA A 71 -11.95 1.09 12.19
CA ALA A 71 -10.89 1.60 13.03
C ALA A 71 -11.44 2.72 13.90
N LEU A 72 -10.93 2.84 15.11
CA LEU A 72 -11.39 3.81 16.10
C LEU A 72 -10.27 4.77 16.44
N PHE A 73 -10.64 5.94 16.98
CA PHE A 73 -9.66 6.90 17.48
C PHE A 73 -8.67 6.20 18.41
N ASN A 74 -7.41 6.55 18.24
CA ASN A 74 -6.28 6.07 19.05
C ASN A 74 -5.88 4.62 18.82
N ASP A 75 -6.53 3.89 17.93
CA ASP A 75 -6.07 2.56 17.52
C ASP A 75 -4.66 2.64 16.95
N LEU A 76 -3.85 1.64 17.23
CA LEU A 76 -2.61 1.42 16.50
C LEU A 76 -2.87 0.42 15.39
N LEU A 77 -2.67 0.87 14.16
CA LEU A 77 -2.90 0.07 12.97
C LEU A 77 -1.58 -0.35 12.34
N GLU A 78 -1.63 -1.42 11.57
CA GLU A 78 -0.56 -1.74 10.63
C GLU A 78 -1.16 -1.96 9.25
N VAL A 79 -0.55 -1.32 8.26
CA VAL A 79 -0.91 -1.50 6.85
C VAL A 79 0.06 -2.52 6.28
N GLU A 80 -0.47 -3.68 5.95
CA GLU A 80 0.31 -4.74 5.32
C GLU A 80 0.16 -4.62 3.82
N SER A 81 1.27 -4.47 3.11
CA SER A 81 1.28 -4.29 1.66
C SER A 81 2.11 -5.38 1.01
N THR A 82 1.59 -5.96 -0.06
CA THR A 82 2.25 -7.00 -0.83
C THR A 82 2.08 -6.67 -2.31
N LEU A 83 3.19 -6.60 -3.05
CA LEU A 83 3.14 -6.42 -4.49
C LEU A 83 2.82 -7.78 -5.13
N THR A 84 1.70 -7.86 -5.83
CA THR A 84 1.25 -9.11 -6.48
C THR A 84 1.50 -9.12 -7.97
N HIS A 85 1.71 -7.95 -8.58
CA HIS A 85 1.93 -7.84 -10.01
C HIS A 85 2.76 -6.59 -10.32
N ALA A 86 3.78 -6.76 -11.17
CA ALA A 86 4.58 -5.66 -11.68
C ALA A 86 5.02 -6.03 -13.10
N ARG A 87 4.36 -5.46 -14.11
CA ARG A 87 4.64 -5.78 -15.50
C ARG A 87 4.16 -4.67 -16.42
N GLY A 88 4.97 -4.35 -17.42
CA GLY A 88 4.63 -3.31 -18.40
C GLY A 88 4.52 -1.96 -17.70
N ALA A 89 3.33 -1.38 -17.71
CA ALA A 89 3.04 -0.12 -17.07
C ALA A 89 2.24 -0.30 -15.76
N ARG A 90 2.07 -1.53 -15.28
CA ARG A 90 1.10 -1.82 -14.22
C ARG A 90 1.73 -2.41 -12.97
N LEU A 91 1.24 -1.94 -11.83
CA LEU A 91 1.49 -2.53 -10.52
C LEU A 91 0.17 -2.90 -9.88
N THR A 92 0.15 -4.01 -9.15
CA THR A 92 -0.99 -4.38 -8.33
C THR A 92 -0.49 -4.70 -6.93
N PHE A 93 -1.12 -4.06 -5.94
CA PHE A 93 -0.87 -4.33 -4.53
C PHE A 93 -2.07 -5.01 -3.90
N ASN A 94 -1.79 -5.95 -3.03
CA ASN A 94 -2.76 -6.49 -2.08
C ASN A 94 -2.44 -5.85 -0.73
N GLN A 95 -3.44 -5.24 -0.10
CA GLN A 95 -3.21 -4.54 1.16
C GLN A 95 -4.26 -4.92 2.19
N GLN A 96 -3.81 -5.06 3.44
CA GLN A 96 -4.67 -5.29 4.59
C GLN A 96 -4.36 -4.21 5.63
N ILE A 97 -5.40 -3.78 6.34
CA ILE A 97 -5.22 -2.90 7.49
C ILE A 97 -5.65 -3.67 8.73
N TRP A 98 -4.70 -3.82 9.65
CA TRP A 98 -4.87 -4.54 10.89
C TRP A 98 -4.92 -3.56 12.05
N CYS A 99 -5.81 -3.79 13.01
CA CYS A 99 -5.73 -3.14 14.30
C CYS A 99 -4.93 -4.05 15.22
N ILE A 100 -3.76 -3.59 15.67
CA ILE A 100 -2.89 -4.41 16.51
C ILE A 100 -2.98 -4.04 17.98
N HIS A 101 -3.47 -2.83 18.29
CA HIS A 101 -3.63 -2.41 19.69
C HIS A 101 -4.82 -1.47 19.80
N ARG A 102 -5.71 -1.80 20.72
CA ARG A 102 -6.91 -1.01 21.05
C ARG A 102 -7.22 -1.14 22.54
N LYS A 103 -7.37 0.01 23.22
CA LYS A 103 -7.81 0.05 24.63
C LYS A 103 -7.02 -0.92 25.53
N HIS A 104 -5.69 -0.81 25.47
CA HIS A 104 -4.77 -1.62 26.29
C HIS A 104 -4.73 -3.11 25.94
N LYS A 105 -5.35 -3.51 24.83
CA LYS A 105 -5.31 -4.89 24.34
C LYS A 105 -4.50 -4.98 23.06
N THR A 106 -3.62 -5.95 22.99
CA THR A 106 -2.82 -6.23 21.79
C THR A 106 -3.42 -7.45 21.11
N ARG A 107 -3.90 -7.26 19.87
CA ARG A 107 -4.53 -8.34 19.10
C ARG A 107 -4.64 -7.94 17.64
N ASP A 108 -4.17 -8.80 16.75
CA ASP A 108 -4.34 -8.60 15.31
C ASP A 108 -5.80 -8.82 14.93
N THR A 109 -6.46 -7.74 14.52
CA THR A 109 -7.82 -7.79 14.00
C THR A 109 -7.83 -7.19 12.61
N LEU A 110 -8.26 -7.97 11.62
CA LEU A 110 -8.35 -7.48 10.24
C LEU A 110 -9.53 -6.53 10.11
N LEU A 111 -9.25 -5.28 9.74
CA LEU A 111 -10.26 -4.25 9.58
C LEU A 111 -10.65 -4.03 8.13
N THR A 112 -9.68 -4.09 7.22
CA THR A 112 -9.88 -3.71 5.82
C THR A 112 -8.96 -4.55 4.96
N GLU A 113 -9.45 -4.95 3.80
CA GLU A 113 -8.61 -5.57 2.78
C GLU A 113 -8.89 -4.94 1.42
N ALA A 114 -7.87 -4.88 0.57
CA ALA A 114 -7.99 -4.18 -0.70
C ALA A 114 -7.07 -4.75 -1.75
N GLU A 115 -7.50 -4.59 -3.00
CA GLU A 115 -6.63 -4.73 -4.16
C GLU A 115 -6.54 -3.36 -4.83
N ILE A 116 -5.32 -2.86 -4.98
CA ILE A 116 -5.05 -1.53 -5.54
C ILE A 116 -4.24 -1.69 -6.81
N LYS A 117 -4.78 -1.21 -7.92
CA LYS A 117 -4.10 -1.22 -9.21
C LYS A 117 -3.58 0.16 -9.55
N LEU A 118 -2.33 0.21 -10.01
CA LEU A 118 -1.67 1.45 -10.37
C LEU A 118 -1.11 1.35 -11.78
N ALA A 119 -1.01 2.50 -12.42
CA ALA A 119 -0.32 2.63 -13.71
C ALA A 119 0.89 3.53 -13.55
N CYS A 120 1.98 3.18 -14.23
CA CYS A 120 3.12 4.05 -14.39
C CYS A 120 2.78 5.06 -15.47
N ILE A 121 2.87 6.34 -15.15
CA ILE A 121 2.52 7.43 -16.05
C ILE A 121 3.63 8.49 -16.08
N ASP A 122 3.69 9.27 -17.17
CA ASP A 122 4.53 10.46 -17.19
C ASP A 122 3.77 11.67 -16.67
N ARG A 123 4.40 12.84 -16.73
CA ARG A 123 3.82 14.08 -16.21
C ARG A 123 2.59 14.54 -16.99
N ASP A 124 2.44 14.07 -18.23
CA ASP A 124 1.28 14.38 -19.06
C ASP A 124 0.14 13.39 -18.86
N GLY A 125 0.34 12.39 -17.99
CA GLY A 125 -0.66 11.37 -17.70
C GLY A 125 -0.66 10.21 -18.68
N ASN A 126 0.32 10.12 -19.55
CA ASN A 126 0.41 9.01 -20.52
C ASN A 126 1.07 7.79 -19.89
N ALA A 127 0.54 6.61 -20.22
CA ALA A 127 1.11 5.36 -19.73
C ALA A 127 2.56 5.20 -20.19
N ARG A 128 3.41 4.78 -19.28
CA ARG A 128 4.82 4.49 -19.52
C ARG A 128 5.18 3.15 -18.92
N ARG A 129 6.09 2.44 -19.55
CA ARG A 129 6.62 1.21 -18.96
C ARG A 129 7.34 1.55 -17.66
N ILE A 130 7.22 0.67 -16.68
CA ILE A 130 8.00 0.77 -15.45
C ILE A 130 9.48 0.80 -15.85
N PRO A 131 10.27 1.76 -15.30
CA PRO A 131 11.69 1.85 -15.65
C PRO A 131 12.41 0.52 -15.52
N ALA A 132 13.22 0.18 -16.51
CA ALA A 132 13.91 -1.12 -16.56
C ALA A 132 14.76 -1.38 -15.33
N SER A 133 15.30 -0.32 -14.71
CA SER A 133 16.11 -0.45 -13.48
C SER A 133 15.29 -0.89 -12.26
N LEU A 134 13.99 -0.69 -12.27
CA LEU A 134 13.12 -1.07 -11.16
C LEU A 134 12.59 -2.50 -11.29
N ILE A 135 12.50 -3.01 -12.50
CA ILE A 135 11.89 -4.33 -12.75
C ILE A 135 12.60 -5.44 -11.96
N PRO A 136 13.94 -5.54 -11.97
CA PRO A 136 14.60 -6.59 -11.19
C PRO A 136 14.28 -6.50 -9.69
N VAL A 137 14.26 -5.29 -9.13
CA VAL A 137 13.99 -5.08 -7.72
C VAL A 137 12.57 -5.50 -7.37
N LEU A 138 11.60 -5.05 -8.17
CA LEU A 138 10.19 -5.38 -7.97
C LEU A 138 9.94 -6.87 -8.15
N ASN A 139 10.55 -7.49 -9.16
CA ASN A 139 10.39 -8.92 -9.41
C ASN A 139 11.03 -9.79 -8.33
N ILE A 140 12.13 -9.35 -7.72
CA ILE A 140 12.73 -10.07 -6.60
C ILE A 140 11.74 -10.13 -5.45
N HIS A 141 11.11 -9.01 -5.12
CA HIS A 141 10.11 -8.97 -4.05
C HIS A 141 8.88 -9.80 -4.38
N GLN A 142 8.47 -9.81 -5.64
CA GLN A 142 7.31 -10.55 -6.09
C GLN A 142 7.57 -12.04 -6.27
N THR A 143 8.70 -12.41 -6.86
CA THR A 143 9.01 -13.80 -7.24
C THR A 143 9.67 -14.61 -6.13
N LYS A 144 10.10 -14.00 -5.03
CA LYS A 144 10.67 -14.70 -3.89
C LYS A 144 9.72 -15.79 -3.40
N GLU A 145 8.42 -15.53 -3.47
CA GLU A 145 7.41 -16.53 -3.14
C GLU A 145 7.43 -17.71 -4.10
N LEU A 146 7.55 -17.45 -5.41
CA LEU A 146 7.60 -18.50 -6.41
C LEU A 146 8.82 -19.39 -6.23
N ALA A 147 9.95 -18.82 -5.80
CA ALA A 147 11.15 -19.60 -5.52
C ALA A 147 10.98 -20.51 -4.31
N ASN A 148 10.11 -20.15 -3.38
CA ASN A 148 9.86 -20.88 -2.14
C ASN A 148 8.59 -21.76 -2.21
N GLY A 149 7.82 -21.54 -3.23
CA GLY A 149 6.60 -22.27 -3.47
C GLY A 149 6.81 -23.39 -4.44
#